data_ca5d7145a956c633181979a3a5741034
#
_entry.id   ca5d7145a956c633181979a3a5741034
#
_cell.length_a   1.000
_cell.length_b   1.000
_cell.length_c   1.000
_cell.angle_alpha   90.00
_cell.angle_beta   90.00
_cell.angle_gamma   90.00
#
_symmetry.space_group_name_H-M   'P 1'
#
loop_
_entity.id
_entity.type
_entity.pdbx_description
1 polymer ?
#
loop_
_entity_poly.entity_id
_entity_poly.type
_entity_poly.pdbx_seq_one_letter_code
_entity_poly.pdbx_strand_id
1 'polypeptide(L)'
;MVAKRYGIEVKEKEMSEEEVRRNDDRESMFALNGWAADYFSNYLHHETEGMSVGMTYFRQKRGMTDATIKKFGLGFCPARGDRMSKDALAAGYKKEFLVSTGLSLERESDGSLYDRFRDRVIFPVHNISGRIVAFGGRTLRTDKTVAKYQNSPESEIYSKKRELYGLYFAKKAIQQLDFARSEEHTSELQSLV
;
A
#
# COMPACT_ATOMS: atom_id res chain seq x y z
N MET A 1 -16.23 -29.18 -7.64
CA MET A 1 -16.58 -30.62 -7.71
C MET A 1 -17.89 -30.97 -6.98
N VAL A 2 -18.42 -30.15 -6.06
CA VAL A 2 -19.65 -30.45 -5.31
C VAL A 2 -20.91 -30.34 -6.20
N ALA A 3 -21.00 -29.29 -7.03
CA ALA A 3 -22.18 -29.08 -7.92
C ALA A 3 -22.46 -30.27 -8.86
N LYS A 4 -21.41 -30.87 -9.43
CA LYS A 4 -21.53 -32.07 -10.29
C LYS A 4 -22.14 -33.31 -9.57
N ARG A 5 -21.91 -33.42 -8.24
CA ARG A 5 -22.41 -34.55 -7.41
C ARG A 5 -23.90 -34.44 -7.10
N TYR A 6 -24.46 -33.21 -7.14
CA TYR A 6 -25.86 -32.91 -6.84
C TYR A 6 -26.67 -32.49 -8.05
N GLY A 7 -26.13 -32.63 -9.27
CA GLY A 7 -26.85 -32.29 -10.51
C GLY A 7 -27.23 -30.83 -10.64
N ILE A 8 -26.49 -29.95 -9.93
CA ILE A 8 -26.73 -28.51 -9.97
C ILE A 8 -26.00 -27.98 -11.20
N GLU A 9 -26.73 -27.55 -12.21
CA GLU A 9 -26.20 -26.77 -13.33
C GLU A 9 -25.76 -25.40 -12.81
N VAL A 10 -24.44 -25.25 -12.65
CA VAL A 10 -23.86 -23.92 -12.44
C VAL A 10 -23.83 -23.22 -13.78
N LYS A 11 -24.80 -22.36 -14.07
CA LYS A 11 -24.71 -21.44 -15.19
C LYS A 11 -23.53 -20.50 -14.89
N GLU A 12 -22.39 -20.69 -15.55
CA GLU A 12 -21.33 -19.70 -15.60
C GLU A 12 -21.96 -18.43 -16.23
N LYS A 13 -22.09 -17.39 -15.41
CA LYS A 13 -22.50 -16.09 -15.90
C LYS A 13 -21.36 -15.59 -16.78
N GLU A 14 -21.57 -15.54 -18.10
CA GLU A 14 -20.64 -14.89 -19.02
C GLU A 14 -20.45 -13.45 -18.53
N MET A 15 -19.21 -13.12 -18.17
CA MET A 15 -18.85 -11.77 -17.77
C MET A 15 -18.93 -10.88 -19.01
N SER A 16 -19.48 -9.69 -18.87
CA SER A 16 -19.43 -8.67 -19.92
C SER A 16 -17.98 -8.27 -20.21
N GLU A 17 -17.70 -7.80 -21.42
CA GLU A 17 -16.38 -7.26 -21.77
C GLU A 17 -15.94 -6.15 -20.81
N GLU A 18 -16.86 -5.37 -20.32
CA GLU A 18 -16.62 -4.31 -19.34
C GLU A 18 -16.24 -4.88 -17.96
N GLU A 19 -16.91 -5.94 -17.50
CA GLU A 19 -16.57 -6.66 -16.26
C GLU A 19 -15.19 -7.30 -16.35
N VAL A 20 -14.84 -7.90 -17.50
CA VAL A 20 -13.49 -8.49 -17.75
C VAL A 20 -12.43 -7.38 -17.67
N ARG A 21 -12.60 -6.30 -18.42
CA ARG A 21 -11.66 -5.18 -18.44
C ARG A 21 -11.46 -4.58 -17.04
N ARG A 22 -12.53 -4.37 -16.30
CA ARG A 22 -12.47 -3.85 -14.92
C ARG A 22 -11.70 -4.78 -13.99
N ASN A 23 -11.85 -6.10 -14.14
CA ASN A 23 -11.07 -7.05 -13.38
C ASN A 23 -9.58 -7.01 -13.75
N ASP A 24 -9.25 -6.88 -15.02
CA ASP A 24 -7.86 -6.77 -15.49
C ASP A 24 -7.20 -5.49 -14.98
N ASP A 25 -7.91 -4.37 -14.97
CA ASP A 25 -7.43 -3.11 -14.41
C ASP A 25 -7.16 -3.23 -12.90
N ARG A 26 -8.06 -3.88 -12.15
CA ARG A 26 -7.86 -4.16 -10.72
C ARG A 26 -6.64 -5.05 -10.46
N GLU A 27 -6.46 -6.13 -11.24
CA GLU A 27 -5.29 -6.99 -11.12
C GLU A 27 -4.00 -6.23 -11.43
N SER A 28 -4.02 -5.34 -12.42
CA SER A 28 -2.89 -4.46 -12.74
C SER A 28 -2.55 -3.50 -11.58
N MET A 29 -3.57 -2.91 -10.92
CA MET A 29 -3.37 -2.09 -9.73
C MET A 29 -2.79 -2.88 -8.55
N PHE A 30 -3.24 -4.11 -8.32
CA PHE A 30 -2.66 -4.97 -7.29
C PHE A 30 -1.22 -5.35 -7.59
N ALA A 31 -0.90 -5.68 -8.85
CA ALA A 31 0.47 -5.99 -9.26
C ALA A 31 1.39 -4.78 -9.06
N LEU A 32 0.93 -3.59 -9.43
CA LEU A 32 1.66 -2.33 -9.21
C LEU A 32 1.89 -2.06 -7.72
N ASN A 33 0.86 -2.23 -6.87
CA ASN A 33 1.03 -2.01 -5.43
C ASN A 33 1.99 -3.05 -4.81
N GLY A 34 1.96 -4.30 -5.25
CA GLY A 34 2.94 -5.32 -4.84
C GLY A 34 4.37 -4.90 -5.20
N TRP A 35 4.59 -4.51 -6.46
CA TRP A 35 5.87 -4.01 -6.92
C TRP A 35 6.34 -2.77 -6.12
N ALA A 36 5.44 -1.81 -5.87
CA ALA A 36 5.78 -0.61 -5.11
C ALA A 36 6.17 -0.93 -3.66
N ALA A 37 5.52 -1.90 -3.02
CA ALA A 37 5.90 -2.34 -1.68
C ALA A 37 7.31 -2.96 -1.67
N ASP A 38 7.61 -3.82 -2.63
CA ASP A 38 8.95 -4.40 -2.79
C ASP A 38 9.99 -3.29 -3.06
N TYR A 39 9.66 -2.33 -3.91
CA TYR A 39 10.51 -1.17 -4.20
C TYR A 39 10.84 -0.38 -2.92
N PHE A 40 9.85 0.01 -2.14
CA PHE A 40 10.05 0.77 -0.90
C PHE A 40 10.80 -0.05 0.17
N SER A 41 10.52 -1.35 0.27
CA SER A 41 11.22 -2.25 1.18
C SER A 41 12.68 -2.43 0.76
N ASN A 42 12.96 -2.65 -0.51
CA ASN A 42 14.31 -2.74 -1.04
C ASN A 42 15.09 -1.44 -0.80
N TYR A 43 14.45 -0.29 -1.06
CA TYR A 43 15.07 1.01 -0.80
C TYR A 43 15.44 1.18 0.69
N LEU A 44 14.54 0.80 1.61
CA LEU A 44 14.80 0.84 3.04
C LEU A 44 16.02 -0.01 3.46
N HIS A 45 16.18 -1.20 2.87
CA HIS A 45 17.18 -2.17 3.31
C HIS A 45 18.54 -2.06 2.59
N HIS A 46 18.58 -1.51 1.39
CA HIS A 46 19.78 -1.56 0.54
C HIS A 46 20.33 -0.20 0.11
N GLU A 47 19.53 0.86 0.18
CA GLU A 47 20.00 2.20 -0.19
C GLU A 47 20.49 2.98 1.04
N THR A 48 21.54 3.77 0.87
CA THR A 48 22.17 4.52 1.96
C THR A 48 21.19 5.42 2.72
N GLU A 49 20.32 6.15 1.99
CA GLU A 49 19.29 7.01 2.60
C GLU A 49 18.25 6.19 3.37
N GLY A 50 17.79 5.06 2.80
CA GLY A 50 16.86 4.13 3.47
C GLY A 50 17.44 3.59 4.78
N MET A 51 18.69 3.14 4.76
CA MET A 51 19.34 2.60 5.96
C MET A 51 19.63 3.67 7.01
N SER A 52 20.17 4.81 6.61
CA SER A 52 20.58 5.85 7.56
C SER A 52 19.40 6.62 8.15
N VAL A 53 18.32 6.84 7.40
CA VAL A 53 17.16 7.62 7.81
C VAL A 53 15.99 6.71 8.20
N GLY A 54 15.51 5.90 7.27
CA GLY A 54 14.32 5.07 7.46
C GLY A 54 14.50 3.98 8.51
N MET A 55 15.58 3.19 8.39
CA MET A 55 15.88 2.10 9.32
C MET A 55 16.20 2.62 10.72
N THR A 56 16.94 3.73 10.83
CA THR A 56 17.19 4.42 12.10
C THR A 56 15.88 4.85 12.78
N TYR A 57 14.94 5.37 12.01
CA TYR A 57 13.62 5.72 12.53
C TYR A 57 12.91 4.49 13.10
N PHE A 58 12.80 3.41 12.35
CA PHE A 58 12.09 2.22 12.81
C PHE A 58 12.74 1.57 14.02
N ARG A 59 14.06 1.38 14.00
CA ARG A 59 14.80 0.71 15.09
C ARG A 59 14.93 1.60 16.32
N GLN A 60 15.49 2.80 16.17
CA GLN A 60 15.87 3.64 17.31
C GLN A 60 14.71 4.50 17.84
N LYS A 61 13.91 5.08 16.96
CA LYS A 61 12.82 5.97 17.39
C LYS A 61 11.53 5.22 17.73
N ARG A 62 11.30 4.07 17.09
CA ARG A 62 10.07 3.28 17.27
C ARG A 62 10.29 1.95 18.00
N GLY A 63 11.54 1.55 18.23
CA GLY A 63 11.88 0.29 18.93
C GLY A 63 11.42 -0.97 18.18
N MET A 64 11.23 -0.89 16.85
CA MET A 64 10.78 -2.02 16.06
C MET A 64 11.93 -2.99 15.81
N THR A 65 11.64 -4.28 15.91
CA THR A 65 12.57 -5.34 15.54
C THR A 65 12.62 -5.53 14.03
N ASP A 66 13.72 -6.08 13.51
CA ASP A 66 13.86 -6.40 12.10
C ASP A 66 12.78 -7.40 11.62
N ALA A 67 12.42 -8.34 12.49
CA ALA A 67 11.34 -9.28 12.23
C ALA A 67 9.99 -8.55 12.03
N THR A 68 9.72 -7.52 12.82
CA THR A 68 8.51 -6.67 12.66
C THR A 68 8.58 -5.86 11.38
N ILE A 69 9.70 -5.19 11.10
CA ILE A 69 9.91 -4.40 9.89
C ILE A 69 9.66 -5.26 8.65
N LYS A 70 10.25 -6.46 8.60
CA LYS A 70 10.09 -7.42 7.52
C LYS A 70 8.66 -7.96 7.42
N LYS A 71 8.07 -8.35 8.56
CA LYS A 71 6.71 -8.93 8.60
C LYS A 71 5.66 -7.97 8.03
N PHE A 72 5.77 -6.67 8.36
CA PHE A 72 4.83 -5.66 7.89
C PHE A 72 5.22 -5.04 6.54
N GLY A 73 6.35 -5.45 5.94
CA GLY A 73 6.82 -4.93 4.66
C GLY A 73 7.12 -3.44 4.70
N LEU A 74 7.60 -2.93 5.84
CA LEU A 74 7.86 -1.50 6.00
C LEU A 74 8.93 -1.04 5.01
N GLY A 75 8.80 0.20 4.53
CA GLY A 75 9.65 0.73 3.48
C GLY A 75 10.04 2.19 3.67
N PHE A 76 10.77 2.71 2.69
CA PHE A 76 11.14 4.11 2.61
C PHE A 76 11.03 4.61 1.17
N CYS A 77 10.40 5.77 0.99
CA CYS A 77 10.34 6.44 -0.31
C CYS A 77 11.37 7.58 -0.31
N PRO A 78 12.30 7.61 -1.30
CA PRO A 78 13.37 8.61 -1.34
C PRO A 78 12.86 10.04 -1.45
N ALA A 79 13.71 10.98 -1.04
CA ALA A 79 13.41 12.41 -1.14
C ALA A 79 13.36 12.91 -2.59
N ARG A 80 14.09 12.25 -3.52
CA ARG A 80 14.10 12.60 -4.94
C ARG A 80 12.72 12.36 -5.56
N GLY A 81 12.10 13.43 -6.03
CA GLY A 81 10.68 13.59 -6.21
C GLY A 81 9.95 12.77 -7.28
N ASP A 82 10.64 11.98 -8.13
CA ASP A 82 10.04 11.22 -9.25
C ASP A 82 10.72 9.87 -9.50
N ARG A 83 11.58 9.41 -8.59
CA ARG A 83 12.39 8.21 -8.81
C ARG A 83 11.53 6.96 -8.92
N MET A 84 10.62 6.73 -7.96
CA MET A 84 9.74 5.57 -7.95
C MET A 84 8.82 5.57 -9.19
N SER A 85 8.24 6.73 -9.53
CA SER A 85 7.38 6.88 -10.71
C SER A 85 8.12 6.50 -12.01
N LYS A 86 9.37 6.96 -12.18
CA LYS A 86 10.20 6.63 -13.35
C LYS A 86 10.55 5.15 -13.40
N ASP A 87 10.95 4.57 -12.28
CA ASP A 87 11.30 3.16 -12.20
C ASP A 87 10.08 2.26 -12.47
N ALA A 88 8.88 2.65 -12.00
CA ALA A 88 7.64 1.96 -12.30
C ALA A 88 7.27 1.99 -13.79
N LEU A 89 7.39 3.16 -14.43
CA LEU A 89 7.16 3.28 -15.88
C LEU A 89 8.19 2.46 -16.68
N ALA A 90 9.44 2.46 -16.27
CA ALA A 90 10.49 1.65 -16.89
C ALA A 90 10.24 0.13 -16.70
N ALA A 91 9.61 -0.26 -15.59
CA ALA A 91 9.16 -1.64 -15.35
C ALA A 91 7.89 -2.02 -16.13
N GLY A 92 7.33 -1.11 -16.93
CA GLY A 92 6.19 -1.35 -17.81
C GLY A 92 4.80 -1.08 -17.19
N TYR A 93 4.75 -0.52 -15.98
CA TYR A 93 3.47 -0.11 -15.39
C TYR A 93 2.93 1.14 -16.06
N LYS A 94 1.61 1.21 -16.23
CA LYS A 94 0.96 2.32 -16.90
C LYS A 94 0.81 3.53 -15.96
N LYS A 95 0.97 4.72 -16.53
CA LYS A 95 0.78 6.01 -15.84
C LYS A 95 -0.58 6.10 -15.14
N GLU A 96 -1.64 5.65 -15.80
CA GLU A 96 -3.01 5.70 -15.28
C GLU A 96 -3.16 4.96 -13.93
N PHE A 97 -2.49 3.80 -13.78
CA PHE A 97 -2.54 3.04 -12.52
C PHE A 97 -1.68 3.67 -11.42
N LEU A 98 -0.57 4.32 -11.75
CA LEU A 98 0.22 5.09 -10.79
C LEU A 98 -0.58 6.24 -10.18
N VAL A 99 -1.39 6.90 -11.01
CA VAL A 99 -2.24 8.01 -10.55
C VAL A 99 -3.46 7.50 -9.79
N SER A 100 -4.16 6.48 -10.32
CA SER A 100 -5.40 5.97 -9.71
C SER A 100 -5.17 5.27 -8.37
N THR A 101 -4.03 4.59 -8.17
CA THR A 101 -3.63 4.04 -6.85
C THR A 101 -3.07 5.11 -5.91
N GLY A 102 -2.80 6.30 -6.42
CA GLY A 102 -2.22 7.41 -5.67
C GLY A 102 -0.75 7.18 -5.27
N LEU A 103 -0.02 6.32 -5.97
CA LEU A 103 1.44 6.20 -5.83
C LEU A 103 2.15 7.43 -6.38
N SER A 104 1.62 7.97 -7.47
CA SER A 104 2.13 9.17 -8.13
C SER A 104 1.04 10.23 -8.25
N LEU A 105 1.49 11.47 -8.34
CA LEU A 105 0.67 12.63 -8.68
C LEU A 105 1.13 13.19 -10.01
N GLU A 106 0.19 13.70 -10.79
CA GLU A 106 0.46 14.35 -12.07
C GLU A 106 0.52 15.86 -11.91
N ARG A 107 1.52 16.50 -12.52
CA ARG A 107 1.62 17.96 -12.56
C ARG A 107 0.69 18.51 -13.62
N GLU A 108 -0.09 19.50 -13.27
CA GLU A 108 -0.99 20.19 -14.20
C GLU A 108 -0.24 20.92 -15.32
N SER A 109 1.00 21.36 -15.05
CA SER A 109 1.79 22.18 -16.00
C SER A 109 2.28 21.43 -17.22
N ASP A 110 2.70 20.16 -17.05
CA ASP A 110 3.38 19.39 -18.08
C ASP A 110 3.01 17.91 -18.12
N GLY A 111 2.08 17.49 -17.28
CA GLY A 111 1.64 16.10 -17.18
C GLY A 111 2.70 15.14 -16.64
N SER A 112 3.82 15.64 -16.12
CA SER A 112 4.86 14.80 -15.52
C SER A 112 4.42 14.22 -14.19
N LEU A 113 4.91 13.01 -13.87
CA LEU A 113 4.63 12.37 -12.60
C LEU A 113 5.63 12.77 -11.52
N TYR A 114 5.18 12.79 -10.28
CA TYR A 114 6.03 12.85 -9.10
C TYR A 114 5.50 11.95 -7.99
N ASP A 115 6.42 11.45 -7.17
CA ASP A 115 6.12 10.48 -6.13
C ASP A 115 5.29 11.12 -5.02
N ARG A 116 4.15 10.51 -4.69
CA ARG A 116 3.26 11.00 -3.63
C ARG A 116 3.91 10.90 -2.26
N PHE A 117 4.65 9.82 -2.00
CA PHE A 117 5.18 9.48 -0.68
C PHE A 117 6.64 9.87 -0.48
N ARG A 118 7.18 10.79 -1.30
CA ARG A 118 8.57 11.21 -1.20
C ARG A 118 8.96 11.65 0.21
N ASP A 119 10.19 11.29 0.62
CA ASP A 119 10.78 11.61 1.93
C ASP A 119 9.92 11.11 3.11
N ARG A 120 9.46 9.83 3.00
CA ARG A 120 8.59 9.22 4.00
C ARG A 120 8.96 7.78 4.27
N VAL A 121 8.82 7.36 5.53
CA VAL A 121 8.71 5.95 5.87
C VAL A 121 7.34 5.45 5.46
N ILE A 122 7.28 4.21 4.94
CA ILE A 122 6.12 3.64 4.27
C ILE A 122 5.56 2.47 5.06
N PHE A 123 4.24 2.43 5.15
CA PHE A 123 3.44 1.39 5.79
C PHE A 123 2.46 0.83 4.76
N PRO A 124 2.71 -0.37 4.19
CA PRO A 124 1.76 -1.00 3.28
C PRO A 124 0.47 -1.39 3.99
N VAL A 125 -0.67 -1.12 3.38
CA VAL A 125 -1.99 -1.52 3.85
C VAL A 125 -2.40 -2.79 3.13
N HIS A 126 -2.68 -3.85 3.89
CA HIS A 126 -3.10 -5.14 3.36
C HIS A 126 -4.60 -5.32 3.56
N ASN A 127 -5.29 -5.82 2.54
CA ASN A 127 -6.66 -6.32 2.71
C ASN A 127 -6.68 -7.65 3.48
N ILE A 128 -7.86 -8.16 3.79
CA ILE A 128 -8.03 -9.41 4.56
C ILE A 128 -7.41 -10.64 3.87
N SER A 129 -7.24 -10.66 2.55
CA SER A 129 -6.57 -11.71 1.79
C SER A 129 -5.04 -11.57 1.73
N GLY A 130 -4.49 -10.45 2.21
CA GLY A 130 -3.05 -10.20 2.24
C GLY A 130 -2.50 -9.49 1.01
N ARG A 131 -3.36 -9.02 0.11
CA ARG A 131 -2.93 -8.19 -1.03
C ARG A 131 -2.77 -6.74 -0.59
N ILE A 132 -1.75 -6.07 -1.11
CA ILE A 132 -1.48 -4.67 -0.79
C ILE A 132 -2.43 -3.78 -1.60
N VAL A 133 -3.24 -3.01 -0.90
CA VAL A 133 -4.30 -2.16 -1.48
C VAL A 133 -3.96 -0.67 -1.45
N ALA A 134 -3.11 -0.25 -0.50
CA ALA A 134 -2.78 1.16 -0.28
C ALA A 134 -1.47 1.31 0.49
N PHE A 135 -1.07 2.55 0.72
CA PHE A 135 0.09 2.90 1.53
C PHE A 135 -0.24 4.06 2.46
N GLY A 136 0.34 4.03 3.66
CA GLY A 136 0.49 5.16 4.54
C GLY A 136 1.94 5.63 4.54
N GLY A 137 2.17 6.93 4.50
CA GLY A 137 3.50 7.52 4.55
C GLY A 137 3.63 8.53 5.68
N ARG A 138 4.69 8.42 6.49
CA ARG A 138 5.01 9.39 7.55
C ARG A 138 6.29 10.12 7.23
N THR A 139 6.24 11.46 7.17
CA THR A 139 7.46 12.25 7.04
C THR A 139 8.26 12.25 8.34
N LEU A 140 9.58 12.23 8.20
CA LEU A 140 10.51 12.36 9.33
C LEU A 140 10.98 13.81 9.53
N ARG A 141 10.53 14.73 8.66
CA ARG A 141 10.81 16.16 8.79
C ARG A 141 10.09 16.73 10.00
N THR A 142 10.74 17.70 10.62
CA THR A 142 10.22 18.40 11.81
C THR A 142 9.53 19.73 11.46
N ASP A 143 9.68 20.21 10.22
CA ASP A 143 9.00 21.42 9.78
C ASP A 143 7.49 21.18 9.64
N LYS A 144 6.70 22.22 9.92
CA LYS A 144 5.23 22.16 9.89
C LYS A 144 4.63 22.41 8.49
N THR A 145 5.47 22.60 7.48
CA THR A 145 5.02 22.92 6.12
C THR A 145 4.48 21.70 5.37
N VAL A 146 4.82 20.50 5.85
CA VAL A 146 4.44 19.23 5.22
C VAL A 146 3.55 18.43 6.17
N ALA A 147 2.45 17.90 5.66
CA ALA A 147 1.58 17.02 6.43
C ALA A 147 2.38 15.82 6.99
N LYS A 148 2.29 15.62 8.32
CA LYS A 148 3.03 14.56 9.04
C LYS A 148 2.72 13.18 8.47
N TYR A 149 1.47 12.91 8.15
CA TYR A 149 0.99 11.65 7.58
C TYR A 149 0.32 11.90 6.23
N GLN A 150 0.46 10.95 5.34
CA GLN A 150 -0.15 10.95 4.02
C GLN A 150 -0.57 9.53 3.65
N ASN A 151 -1.80 9.35 3.22
CA ASN A 151 -2.34 8.05 2.82
C ASN A 151 -2.66 8.02 1.33
N SER A 152 -2.77 6.81 0.77
CA SER A 152 -3.37 6.63 -0.55
C SER A 152 -4.80 7.18 -0.57
N PRO A 153 -5.26 7.71 -1.72
CA PRO A 153 -6.67 8.06 -1.93
C PRO A 153 -7.53 6.81 -2.04
N GLU A 154 -8.85 6.97 -2.01
CA GLU A 154 -9.79 5.93 -2.43
C GLU A 154 -9.46 5.50 -3.88
N SER A 155 -9.60 4.20 -4.17
CA SER A 155 -9.39 3.65 -5.50
C SER A 155 -10.29 2.42 -5.71
N GLU A 156 -10.27 1.83 -6.90
CA GLU A 156 -11.05 0.60 -7.16
C GLU A 156 -10.64 -0.59 -6.31
N ILE A 157 -9.41 -0.60 -5.80
CA ILE A 157 -8.88 -1.68 -4.96
C ILE A 157 -8.77 -1.30 -3.48
N TYR A 158 -9.01 -0.04 -3.12
CA TYR A 158 -8.87 0.46 -1.75
C TYR A 158 -10.05 1.32 -1.33
N SER A 159 -10.64 0.97 -0.20
CA SER A 159 -11.62 1.80 0.48
C SER A 159 -11.22 1.95 1.95
N LYS A 160 -10.90 3.17 2.35
CA LYS A 160 -10.47 3.52 3.71
C LYS A 160 -11.49 3.10 4.78
N LYS A 161 -12.78 3.06 4.43
CA LYS A 161 -13.86 2.65 5.34
C LYS A 161 -13.95 1.14 5.55
N ARG A 162 -13.35 0.34 4.66
CA ARG A 162 -13.45 -1.13 4.65
C ARG A 162 -12.19 -1.82 5.13
N GLU A 163 -11.05 -1.13 5.10
CA GLU A 163 -9.76 -1.72 5.41
C GLU A 163 -9.30 -1.29 6.80
N LEU A 164 -9.04 -2.26 7.66
CA LEU A 164 -8.45 -2.05 8.97
C LEU A 164 -6.96 -2.44 8.92
N TYR A 165 -6.08 -1.46 9.20
CA TYR A 165 -4.64 -1.69 9.21
C TYR A 165 -4.25 -2.81 10.18
N GLY A 166 -3.44 -3.75 9.71
CA GLY A 166 -2.94 -4.87 10.52
C GLY A 166 -3.91 -6.07 10.66
N LEU A 167 -5.16 -5.97 10.20
CA LEU A 167 -6.14 -7.05 10.33
C LEU A 167 -5.66 -8.35 9.67
N TYR A 168 -5.01 -8.28 8.51
CA TYR A 168 -4.43 -9.44 7.84
C TYR A 168 -3.49 -10.23 8.75
N PHE A 169 -2.61 -9.54 9.48
CA PHE A 169 -1.65 -10.17 10.38
C PHE A 169 -2.27 -10.64 11.69
N ALA A 170 -3.36 -10.00 12.13
CA ALA A 170 -4.04 -10.28 13.38
C ALA A 170 -5.12 -11.37 13.28
N LYS A 171 -5.66 -11.64 12.07
CA LYS A 171 -6.83 -12.51 11.88
C LYS A 171 -6.74 -13.88 12.53
N LYS A 172 -5.57 -14.53 12.48
CA LYS A 172 -5.36 -15.85 13.10
C LYS A 172 -5.40 -15.76 14.63
N ALA A 173 -4.75 -14.75 15.20
CA ALA A 173 -4.76 -14.53 16.64
C ALA A 173 -6.17 -14.18 17.15
N ILE A 174 -6.91 -13.36 16.40
CA ILE A 174 -8.30 -13.02 16.70
C ILE A 174 -9.17 -14.28 16.73
N GLN A 175 -9.04 -15.16 15.73
CA GLN A 175 -9.77 -16.43 15.69
C GLN A 175 -9.43 -17.37 16.85
N GLN A 176 -8.18 -17.39 17.31
CA GLN A 176 -7.72 -18.24 18.41
C GLN A 176 -8.12 -17.71 19.78
N LEU A 177 -8.12 -16.41 19.94
CA LEU A 177 -8.39 -15.75 21.23
C LEU A 177 -9.85 -15.33 21.39
N ASP A 178 -10.64 -15.38 20.32
CA ASP A 178 -12.05 -14.95 20.24
C ASP A 178 -12.29 -13.50 20.70
N PHE A 179 -11.26 -12.66 20.63
CA PHE A 179 -11.40 -11.23 20.86
C PHE A 179 -10.39 -10.40 20.05
N ALA A 180 -10.73 -9.15 19.82
CA ALA A 180 -9.84 -8.14 19.26
C ALA A 180 -10.01 -6.83 20.04
N ARG A 181 -8.89 -6.12 20.23
CA ARG A 181 -8.89 -4.74 20.72
C ARG A 181 -8.54 -3.83 19.56
N SER A 182 -9.44 -2.91 19.24
CA SER A 182 -9.19 -1.81 18.30
C SER A 182 -9.04 -0.53 19.10
N GLU A 183 -8.05 0.29 18.72
CA GLU A 183 -7.87 1.62 19.29
C GLU A 183 -8.21 2.65 18.22
N GLU A 184 -9.19 3.49 18.51
CA GLU A 184 -9.59 4.63 17.68
C GLU A 184 -9.14 5.91 18.37
N HIS A 185 -8.14 6.57 17.81
CA HIS A 185 -7.80 7.95 18.19
C HIS A 185 -8.40 8.89 17.16
N THR A 186 -9.42 9.61 17.55
CA THR A 186 -10.28 10.44 16.69
C THR A 186 -9.57 11.54 15.90
N SER A 187 -8.29 11.83 16.16
CA SER A 187 -7.52 12.85 15.45
C SER A 187 -6.21 12.34 14.81
N GLU A 188 -5.59 11.29 15.36
CA GLU A 188 -4.27 10.83 14.89
C GLU A 188 -4.33 9.53 14.06
N LEU A 189 -5.30 8.66 14.29
CA LEU A 189 -5.45 7.42 13.50
C LEU A 189 -6.13 7.66 12.15
N GLN A 190 -6.90 8.71 11.98
CA GLN A 190 -7.32 9.15 10.64
C GLN A 190 -6.13 9.55 9.77
N SER A 191 -4.95 9.71 10.36
CA SER A 191 -3.69 10.02 9.69
C SER A 191 -2.71 8.84 9.63
N LEU A 192 -3.00 7.71 10.27
CA LEU A 192 -2.18 6.49 10.25
C LEU A 192 -2.79 5.36 9.42
N VAL A 193 -4.04 5.51 9.00
CA VAL A 193 -4.76 4.56 8.14
C VAL A 193 -5.17 5.24 6.85
#